data_97f57a0ffc2f875f19d1176f339d284d
#
_entry.id   97f57a0ffc2f875f19d1176f339d284d
#
_cell.length_a   1.000
_cell.length_b   1.000
_cell.length_c   1.000
_cell.angle_alpha   90.00
_cell.angle_beta   90.00
_cell.angle_gamma   90.00
#
_symmetry.space_group_name_H-M   'P 1'
#
loop_
_entity.id
_entity.type
_entity.pdbx_description
1 polymer ?
#
loop_
_entity_poly.entity_id
_entity_poly.type
_entity_poly.pdbx_seq_one_letter_code
_entity_poly.pdbx_strand_id
1 'polypeptide(L)'
;MRIGIYGYGNLGRGVEAAVRQNDDMELVAVFTRRNPETVKLQTEGVKVYPAAEAANHADEIDVLVLCGGSATDLPEQTPELAKYFNVIDSFDTHARIPEHFANVDKAAQASGHTALISCGWDPGMFSLNRLYANAVLPQGNDYTFWGKGVSQGHSDAIRRVKGVKDGKQYTIPVEAALEAVRNGENPELTTRQKHVRECFVVAEEGADLAQIEADIKNMPNYFSDYDTTVHFISEEELKANHSGIPHGGFVFRTGVTGFNGEHKHVIEYSLKLDSNPEFTSSVILAYARAVNRLHQEGTNGCKTVFDIAPAYLSLLSGEELRAHML
;
A
#
# COMPACT_ATOMS: atom_id res chain seq x y z
N MET A 1 1.46 -23.31 -0.73
CA MET A 1 1.74 -22.42 0.44
C MET A 1 0.43 -22.03 1.08
N ARG A 2 0.30 -22.21 2.40
CA ARG A 2 -0.92 -21.98 3.18
C ARG A 2 -0.93 -20.53 3.68
N ILE A 3 -1.91 -19.76 3.24
CA ILE A 3 -2.08 -18.34 3.57
C ILE A 3 -3.18 -18.17 4.62
N GLY A 4 -2.87 -17.43 5.68
CA GLY A 4 -3.84 -16.87 6.61
C GLY A 4 -4.04 -15.37 6.36
N ILE A 5 -5.25 -14.87 6.59
CA ILE A 5 -5.57 -13.44 6.52
C ILE A 5 -5.96 -12.94 7.92
N TYR A 6 -5.28 -11.91 8.42
CA TYR A 6 -5.64 -11.25 9.67
C TYR A 6 -6.22 -9.86 9.40
N GLY A 7 -7.54 -9.75 9.55
CA GLY A 7 -8.33 -8.56 9.17
C GLY A 7 -8.97 -8.68 7.79
N TYR A 8 -10.31 -8.60 7.74
CA TYR A 8 -11.07 -8.80 6.50
C TYR A 8 -11.83 -7.53 6.10
N GLY A 9 -11.06 -6.49 5.77
CA GLY A 9 -11.48 -5.24 5.16
C GLY A 9 -11.30 -5.24 3.63
N ASN A 10 -11.06 -4.08 3.03
CA ASN A 10 -10.79 -3.98 1.58
C ASN A 10 -9.54 -4.76 1.19
N LEU A 11 -8.46 -4.61 1.97
CA LEU A 11 -7.20 -5.33 1.70
C LEU A 11 -7.37 -6.84 1.89
N GLY A 12 -8.02 -7.30 2.98
CA GLY A 12 -8.23 -8.73 3.22
C GLY A 12 -9.08 -9.41 2.15
N ARG A 13 -10.10 -8.71 1.61
CA ARG A 13 -10.86 -9.19 0.45
C ARG A 13 -10.00 -9.25 -0.82
N GLY A 14 -9.12 -8.25 -1.00
CA GLY A 14 -8.16 -8.26 -2.09
C GLY A 14 -7.18 -9.44 -1.99
N VAL A 15 -6.69 -9.76 -0.78
CA VAL A 15 -5.82 -10.92 -0.55
C VAL A 15 -6.54 -12.23 -0.87
N GLU A 16 -7.79 -12.41 -0.43
CA GLU A 16 -8.60 -13.58 -0.80
C GLU A 16 -8.72 -13.72 -2.32
N ALA A 17 -9.04 -12.62 -3.03
CA ALA A 17 -9.15 -12.63 -4.48
C ALA A 17 -7.81 -12.96 -5.16
N ALA A 18 -6.71 -12.42 -4.66
CA ALA A 18 -5.39 -12.62 -5.23
C ALA A 18 -4.84 -14.05 -4.96
N VAL A 19 -5.16 -14.68 -3.83
CA VAL A 19 -4.81 -16.09 -3.59
C VAL A 19 -5.38 -16.99 -4.67
N ARG A 20 -6.62 -16.75 -5.11
CA ARG A 20 -7.26 -17.53 -6.19
C ARG A 20 -6.59 -17.41 -7.56
N GLN A 21 -5.71 -16.45 -7.74
CA GLN A 21 -4.93 -16.21 -8.97
C GLN A 21 -3.52 -16.82 -8.89
N ASN A 22 -3.18 -17.48 -7.77
CA ASN A 22 -1.86 -18.05 -7.52
C ASN A 22 -1.99 -19.53 -7.20
N ASP A 23 -1.69 -20.41 -8.17
CA ASP A 23 -1.87 -21.86 -8.07
C ASP A 23 -1.00 -22.54 -7.00
N ASP A 24 0.06 -21.85 -6.53
CA ASP A 24 0.94 -22.30 -5.46
C ASP A 24 0.47 -21.91 -4.06
N MET A 25 -0.68 -21.23 -3.96
CA MET A 25 -1.23 -20.71 -2.71
C MET A 25 -2.64 -21.21 -2.45
N GLU A 26 -2.94 -21.41 -1.17
CA GLU A 26 -4.30 -21.72 -0.71
C GLU A 26 -4.65 -20.87 0.52
N LEU A 27 -5.86 -20.35 0.59
CA LEU A 27 -6.38 -19.67 1.77
C LEU A 27 -6.91 -20.70 2.74
N VAL A 28 -6.34 -20.75 3.94
CA VAL A 28 -6.72 -21.74 4.97
C VAL A 28 -7.51 -21.15 6.13
N ALA A 29 -7.30 -19.89 6.47
CA ALA A 29 -7.98 -19.24 7.59
C ALA A 29 -8.11 -17.74 7.41
N VAL A 30 -9.17 -17.17 7.98
CA VAL A 30 -9.37 -15.71 8.10
C VAL A 30 -9.66 -15.37 9.56
N PHE A 31 -8.95 -14.37 10.10
CA PHE A 31 -9.13 -13.90 11.47
C PHE A 31 -9.73 -12.50 11.49
N THR A 32 -10.72 -12.27 12.35
CA THR A 32 -11.45 -11.00 12.41
C THR A 32 -11.76 -10.58 13.85
N ARG A 33 -11.77 -9.26 14.09
CA ARG A 33 -12.27 -8.67 15.35
C ARG A 33 -13.79 -8.51 15.36
N ARG A 34 -14.44 -8.60 14.18
CA ARG A 34 -15.89 -8.61 14.06
C ARG A 34 -16.43 -10.00 14.43
N ASN A 35 -17.74 -10.12 14.64
CA ASN A 35 -18.36 -11.44 14.74
C ASN A 35 -18.05 -12.26 13.46
N PRO A 36 -17.34 -13.41 13.57
CA PRO A 36 -16.98 -14.24 12.43
C PRO A 36 -18.16 -14.62 11.52
N GLU A 37 -19.34 -14.86 12.08
CA GLU A 37 -20.57 -15.22 11.34
C GLU A 37 -21.04 -14.12 10.37
N THR A 38 -20.64 -12.87 10.62
CA THR A 38 -20.98 -11.72 9.76
C THR A 38 -20.04 -11.58 8.55
N VAL A 39 -18.92 -12.30 8.55
CA VAL A 39 -17.93 -12.25 7.47
C VAL A 39 -18.31 -13.26 6.39
N LYS A 40 -18.46 -12.77 5.15
CA LYS A 40 -18.79 -13.59 3.99
C LYS A 40 -17.57 -13.70 3.10
N LEU A 41 -16.98 -14.87 3.03
CA LEU A 41 -15.90 -15.20 2.11
C LEU A 41 -16.47 -15.61 0.75
N GLN A 42 -15.68 -15.42 -0.30
CA GLN A 42 -15.97 -15.93 -1.64
C GLN A 42 -15.32 -17.30 -1.88
N THR A 43 -14.37 -17.69 -1.02
CA THR A 43 -13.69 -18.99 -1.07
C THR A 43 -14.42 -19.98 -0.18
N GLU A 44 -14.91 -21.05 -0.78
CA GLU A 44 -15.64 -22.11 -0.08
C GLU A 44 -14.70 -22.92 0.82
N GLY A 45 -15.24 -23.41 1.95
CA GLY A 45 -14.53 -24.31 2.86
C GLY A 45 -13.57 -23.62 3.83
N VAL A 46 -13.26 -22.35 3.65
CA VAL A 46 -12.40 -21.58 4.54
C VAL A 46 -13.18 -21.09 5.75
N LYS A 47 -12.61 -21.27 6.94
CA LYS A 47 -13.23 -20.85 8.20
C LYS A 47 -12.76 -19.44 8.60
N VAL A 48 -13.69 -18.73 9.22
CA VAL A 48 -13.43 -17.43 9.85
C VAL A 48 -13.40 -17.60 11.35
N TYR A 49 -12.34 -17.12 11.98
CA TYR A 49 -12.12 -17.24 13.42
C TYR A 49 -12.06 -15.86 14.09
N PRO A 50 -12.31 -15.78 15.39
CA PRO A 50 -11.99 -14.60 16.17
C PRO A 50 -10.50 -14.27 16.10
N ALA A 51 -10.15 -13.00 16.00
CA ALA A 51 -8.75 -12.56 15.94
C ALA A 51 -7.89 -13.05 17.12
N ALA A 52 -8.48 -13.18 18.31
CA ALA A 52 -7.81 -13.67 19.52
C ALA A 52 -7.37 -15.14 19.44
N GLU A 53 -7.94 -15.93 18.54
CA GLU A 53 -7.63 -17.33 18.37
C GLU A 53 -6.50 -17.60 17.37
N ALA A 54 -5.96 -16.57 16.71
CA ALA A 54 -5.01 -16.74 15.62
C ALA A 54 -3.83 -17.62 16.01
N ALA A 55 -3.21 -17.40 17.17
CA ALA A 55 -2.06 -18.16 17.62
C ALA A 55 -2.33 -19.69 17.75
N ASN A 56 -3.60 -20.10 17.92
CA ASN A 56 -3.97 -21.52 18.00
C ASN A 56 -3.87 -22.25 16.64
N HIS A 57 -3.73 -21.49 15.55
CA HIS A 57 -3.66 -22.00 14.18
C HIS A 57 -2.27 -21.82 13.55
N ALA A 58 -1.22 -21.62 14.38
CA ALA A 58 0.13 -21.34 13.88
C ALA A 58 0.66 -22.47 12.97
N ASP A 59 0.42 -23.72 13.31
CA ASP A 59 0.89 -24.89 12.53
C ASP A 59 0.13 -25.09 11.19
N GLU A 60 -0.98 -24.37 11.00
CA GLU A 60 -1.82 -24.50 9.81
C GLU A 60 -1.45 -23.49 8.71
N ILE A 61 -0.61 -22.47 9.03
CA ILE A 61 -0.36 -21.29 8.19
C ILE A 61 1.13 -21.14 7.94
N ASP A 62 1.53 -21.06 6.67
CA ASP A 62 2.92 -20.80 6.29
C ASP A 62 3.27 -19.32 6.36
N VAL A 63 2.34 -18.45 5.93
CA VAL A 63 2.46 -16.98 6.01
C VAL A 63 1.12 -16.35 6.38
N LEU A 64 1.12 -15.50 7.39
CA LEU A 64 -0.03 -14.69 7.80
C LEU A 64 0.07 -13.29 7.22
N VAL A 65 -0.94 -12.90 6.42
CA VAL A 65 -1.05 -11.56 5.81
C VAL A 65 -1.85 -10.65 6.74
N LEU A 66 -1.23 -9.56 7.20
CA LEU A 66 -1.83 -8.61 8.13
C LEU A 66 -2.47 -7.44 7.39
N CYS A 67 -3.79 -7.35 7.48
CA CYS A 67 -4.63 -6.39 6.76
C CYS A 67 -5.24 -5.33 7.69
N GLY A 68 -4.60 -5.05 8.82
CA GLY A 68 -4.99 -4.01 9.77
C GLY A 68 -4.68 -2.60 9.28
N GLY A 69 -5.21 -1.59 9.96
CA GLY A 69 -4.92 -0.20 9.70
C GLY A 69 -3.46 0.15 10.02
N SER A 70 -2.77 0.81 9.09
CA SER A 70 -1.35 1.14 9.23
C SER A 70 -1.05 2.00 10.45
N ALA A 71 -1.84 3.04 10.69
CA ALA A 71 -1.58 3.97 11.79
C ALA A 71 -1.97 3.42 13.18
N THR A 72 -2.94 2.50 13.24
CA THR A 72 -3.60 2.10 14.50
C THR A 72 -3.40 0.65 14.88
N ASP A 73 -3.40 -0.25 13.90
CA ASP A 73 -3.43 -1.69 14.16
C ASP A 73 -2.06 -2.34 13.99
N LEU A 74 -1.40 -2.13 12.85
CA LEU A 74 -0.16 -2.81 12.49
C LEU A 74 1.01 -2.57 13.47
N PRO A 75 1.19 -1.39 14.09
CA PRO A 75 2.26 -1.19 15.08
C PRO A 75 2.25 -2.17 16.24
N GLU A 76 1.08 -2.65 16.62
CA GLU A 76 0.91 -3.63 17.70
C GLU A 76 0.75 -5.06 17.15
N GLN A 77 -0.04 -5.24 16.09
CA GLN A 77 -0.36 -6.55 15.54
C GLN A 77 0.84 -7.24 14.92
N THR A 78 1.65 -6.52 14.13
CA THR A 78 2.76 -7.16 13.41
C THR A 78 3.81 -7.76 14.35
N PRO A 79 4.35 -7.03 15.34
CA PRO A 79 5.32 -7.61 16.27
C PRO A 79 4.70 -8.69 17.15
N GLU A 80 3.42 -8.60 17.52
CA GLU A 80 2.75 -9.63 18.31
C GLU A 80 2.59 -10.93 17.52
N LEU A 81 2.10 -10.85 16.28
CA LEU A 81 1.85 -12.04 15.46
C LEU A 81 3.14 -12.65 14.88
N ALA A 82 4.20 -11.87 14.72
CA ALA A 82 5.53 -12.38 14.35
C ALA A 82 6.13 -13.34 15.38
N LYS A 83 5.58 -13.41 16.59
CA LYS A 83 5.98 -14.42 17.59
C LYS A 83 5.48 -15.83 17.25
N TYR A 84 4.46 -15.94 16.42
CA TYR A 84 3.79 -17.21 16.11
C TYR A 84 3.83 -17.57 14.62
N PHE A 85 4.03 -16.60 13.73
CA PHE A 85 3.91 -16.76 12.30
C PHE A 85 5.04 -16.08 11.54
N ASN A 86 5.32 -16.56 10.34
CA ASN A 86 5.88 -15.70 9.32
C ASN A 86 4.80 -14.69 8.91
N VAL A 87 5.11 -13.41 8.92
CA VAL A 87 4.12 -12.34 8.69
C VAL A 87 4.53 -11.40 7.55
N ILE A 88 3.50 -10.82 6.92
CA ILE A 88 3.70 -9.73 5.98
C ILE A 88 2.64 -8.65 6.19
N ASP A 89 3.05 -7.38 6.14
CA ASP A 89 2.16 -6.23 6.27
C ASP A 89 2.37 -5.16 5.20
N SER A 90 1.43 -4.23 5.12
CA SER A 90 1.47 -3.05 4.25
C SER A 90 1.59 -1.74 5.05
N PHE A 91 2.38 -1.72 6.11
CA PHE A 91 2.58 -0.52 6.93
C PHE A 91 3.11 0.65 6.11
N ASP A 92 2.38 1.76 6.04
CA ASP A 92 2.65 2.92 5.17
C ASP A 92 2.83 4.25 5.91
N THR A 93 2.92 4.23 7.23
CA THR A 93 3.25 5.43 8.01
C THR A 93 4.74 5.72 7.90
N HIS A 94 5.16 6.30 6.78
CA HIS A 94 6.55 6.43 6.34
C HIS A 94 7.52 6.89 7.43
N ALA A 95 7.16 7.91 8.21
CA ALA A 95 8.03 8.43 9.27
C ALA A 95 8.30 7.42 10.41
N ARG A 96 7.47 6.39 10.56
CA ARG A 96 7.56 5.38 11.61
C ARG A 96 8.05 4.01 11.12
N ILE A 97 8.38 3.86 9.84
CA ILE A 97 8.89 2.58 9.29
C ILE A 97 10.15 2.10 10.05
N PRO A 98 11.15 2.94 10.37
CA PRO A 98 12.31 2.46 11.11
C PRO A 98 11.99 1.91 12.51
N GLU A 99 11.07 2.56 13.24
CA GLU A 99 10.61 2.10 14.55
C GLU A 99 9.82 0.76 14.42
N HIS A 100 8.92 0.70 13.45
CA HIS A 100 8.14 -0.51 13.17
C HIS A 100 9.04 -1.69 12.82
N PHE A 101 10.03 -1.46 11.93
CA PHE A 101 11.03 -2.46 11.58
C PHE A 101 11.74 -3.01 12.82
N ALA A 102 12.26 -2.16 13.69
CA ALA A 102 13.01 -2.58 14.87
C ALA A 102 12.16 -3.43 15.83
N ASN A 103 10.87 -3.05 16.02
CA ASN A 103 9.95 -3.79 16.89
C ASN A 103 9.60 -5.17 16.31
N VAL A 104 9.33 -5.24 15.01
CA VAL A 104 9.00 -6.49 14.32
C VAL A 104 10.23 -7.40 14.23
N ASP A 105 11.41 -6.84 13.92
CA ASP A 105 12.65 -7.60 13.82
C ASP A 105 13.00 -8.30 15.15
N LYS A 106 12.91 -7.55 16.24
CA LYS A 106 13.12 -8.12 17.59
C LYS A 106 12.18 -9.29 17.90
N ALA A 107 10.91 -9.18 17.53
CA ALA A 107 9.93 -10.24 17.79
C ALA A 107 10.19 -11.46 16.89
N ALA A 108 10.39 -11.24 15.59
CA ALA A 108 10.60 -12.29 14.61
C ALA A 108 11.92 -13.06 14.86
N GLN A 109 13.01 -12.37 15.20
CA GLN A 109 14.28 -13.03 15.57
C GLN A 109 14.13 -13.89 16.82
N ALA A 110 13.45 -13.40 17.84
CA ALA A 110 13.27 -14.11 19.09
C ALA A 110 12.45 -15.43 18.94
N SER A 111 11.56 -15.47 17.94
CA SER A 111 10.70 -16.62 17.66
C SER A 111 11.18 -17.50 16.50
N GLY A 112 12.22 -17.06 15.76
CA GLY A 112 12.74 -17.78 14.59
C GLY A 112 11.88 -17.63 13.33
N HIS A 113 10.94 -16.68 13.31
CA HIS A 113 10.10 -16.41 12.15
C HIS A 113 10.69 -15.36 11.21
N THR A 114 10.18 -15.32 9.99
CA THR A 114 10.51 -14.32 8.98
C THR A 114 9.35 -13.33 8.85
N ALA A 115 9.64 -12.05 8.98
CA ALA A 115 8.67 -10.99 8.77
C ALA A 115 9.06 -10.11 7.58
N LEU A 116 8.09 -9.56 6.86
CA LEU A 116 8.31 -8.54 5.86
C LEU A 116 7.31 -7.42 6.05
N ILE A 117 7.80 -6.20 6.18
CA ILE A 117 6.96 -5.04 6.46
C ILE A 117 6.92 -4.05 5.29
N SER A 118 5.95 -3.15 5.34
CA SER A 118 5.84 -2.02 4.41
C SER A 118 5.81 -2.47 2.95
N CYS A 119 5.05 -3.53 2.67
CA CYS A 119 4.92 -4.15 1.37
C CYS A 119 3.62 -3.77 0.67
N GLY A 120 3.75 -3.08 -0.45
CA GLY A 120 2.68 -2.68 -1.33
C GLY A 120 3.24 -2.06 -2.59
N TRP A 121 2.50 -1.17 -3.23
CA TRP A 121 3.04 -0.46 -4.37
C TRP A 121 3.80 0.83 -3.97
N ASP A 122 3.40 1.52 -2.87
CA ASP A 122 4.16 2.60 -2.24
C ASP A 122 3.76 2.78 -0.76
N PRO A 123 4.61 2.35 0.18
CA PRO A 123 5.94 1.74 0.00
C PRO A 123 5.89 0.34 -0.63
N GLY A 124 6.99 -0.06 -1.25
CA GLY A 124 7.16 -1.35 -1.91
C GLY A 124 7.72 -1.22 -3.33
N MET A 125 6.88 -1.38 -4.37
CA MET A 125 7.33 -1.31 -5.76
C MET A 125 7.96 0.04 -6.11
N PHE A 126 7.33 1.15 -5.74
CA PHE A 126 7.91 2.48 -5.97
C PHE A 126 9.18 2.71 -5.16
N SER A 127 9.30 2.09 -3.98
CA SER A 127 10.55 2.13 -3.21
C SER A 127 11.70 1.46 -3.95
N LEU A 128 11.47 0.29 -4.56
CA LEU A 128 12.45 -0.38 -5.42
C LEU A 128 12.76 0.44 -6.66
N ASN A 129 11.76 1.02 -7.30
CA ASN A 129 11.97 1.86 -8.48
C ASN A 129 12.86 3.07 -8.16
N ARG A 130 12.64 3.73 -7.00
CA ARG A 130 13.52 4.79 -6.51
C ARG A 130 14.94 4.27 -6.25
N LEU A 131 15.09 3.13 -5.59
CA LEU A 131 16.40 2.53 -5.32
C LEU A 131 17.18 2.23 -6.59
N TYR A 132 16.56 1.52 -7.55
CA TYR A 132 17.20 1.19 -8.83
C TYR A 132 17.60 2.45 -9.62
N ALA A 133 16.70 3.40 -9.70
CA ALA A 133 16.94 4.63 -10.43
C ALA A 133 18.07 5.46 -9.80
N ASN A 134 18.15 5.54 -8.48
CA ASN A 134 19.24 6.17 -7.75
C ASN A 134 20.58 5.44 -7.96
N ALA A 135 20.59 4.12 -7.92
CA ALA A 135 21.80 3.32 -8.11
C ALA A 135 22.36 3.48 -9.52
N VAL A 136 21.49 3.59 -10.54
CA VAL A 136 21.90 3.74 -11.95
C VAL A 136 22.31 5.16 -12.29
N LEU A 137 21.63 6.17 -11.74
CA LEU A 137 21.89 7.60 -11.93
C LEU A 137 22.18 8.28 -10.60
N PRO A 138 23.39 8.11 -10.01
CA PRO A 138 23.69 8.64 -8.67
C PRO A 138 23.66 10.17 -8.60
N GLN A 139 23.95 10.87 -9.71
CA GLN A 139 23.81 12.32 -9.83
C GLN A 139 22.47 12.67 -10.48
N GLY A 140 21.51 13.11 -9.65
CA GLY A 140 20.17 13.42 -10.16
C GLY A 140 19.15 13.71 -9.05
N ASN A 141 17.92 13.93 -9.45
CA ASN A 141 16.80 14.26 -8.54
C ASN A 141 15.68 13.23 -8.65
N ASP A 142 15.06 12.92 -7.51
CA ASP A 142 13.92 12.03 -7.44
C ASP A 142 12.62 12.81 -7.31
N TYR A 143 11.62 12.38 -8.07
CA TYR A 143 10.26 12.91 -7.95
C TYR A 143 9.26 11.77 -7.80
N THR A 144 8.29 11.95 -6.92
CA THR A 144 7.14 11.06 -6.82
C THR A 144 5.87 11.90 -6.92
N PHE A 145 4.99 11.48 -7.84
CA PHE A 145 3.65 12.02 -7.99
C PHE A 145 2.63 10.90 -7.76
N TRP A 146 1.68 11.11 -6.85
CA TRP A 146 0.60 10.17 -6.58
C TRP A 146 -0.68 10.62 -7.28
N GLY A 147 -1.42 9.66 -7.84
CA GLY A 147 -2.71 9.89 -8.47
C GLY A 147 -2.68 9.65 -9.99
N LYS A 148 -3.81 9.89 -10.66
CA LYS A 148 -5.10 10.24 -10.03
C LYS A 148 -5.60 9.08 -9.17
N GLY A 149 -5.94 9.32 -7.89
CA GLY A 149 -6.37 8.22 -7.04
C GLY A 149 -7.05 8.61 -5.74
N VAL A 150 -7.87 7.70 -5.23
CA VAL A 150 -8.60 7.84 -3.98
C VAL A 150 -7.68 7.58 -2.80
N SER A 151 -7.48 8.57 -1.94
CA SER A 151 -6.86 8.39 -0.64
C SER A 151 -7.90 7.98 0.40
N GLN A 152 -7.78 6.77 0.93
CA GLN A 152 -8.73 6.28 1.95
C GLN A 152 -8.59 7.07 3.25
N GLY A 153 -7.37 7.35 3.71
CA GLY A 153 -7.14 8.12 4.93
C GLY A 153 -7.68 9.55 4.87
N HIS A 154 -7.52 10.23 3.72
CA HIS A 154 -8.10 11.57 3.52
C HIS A 154 -9.63 11.52 3.40
N SER A 155 -10.17 10.50 2.75
CA SER A 155 -11.62 10.28 2.69
C SER A 155 -12.22 10.03 4.08
N ASP A 156 -11.52 9.27 4.92
CA ASP A 156 -11.91 9.06 6.33
C ASP A 156 -11.86 10.36 7.15
N ALA A 157 -10.88 11.23 6.88
CA ALA A 157 -10.78 12.53 7.52
C ALA A 157 -11.97 13.42 7.16
N ILE A 158 -12.38 13.46 5.89
CA ILE A 158 -13.57 14.19 5.43
C ILE A 158 -14.83 13.69 6.15
N ARG A 159 -15.03 12.39 6.26
CA ARG A 159 -16.21 11.79 6.92
C ARG A 159 -16.32 12.12 8.42
N ARG A 160 -15.24 12.57 9.05
CA ARG A 160 -15.24 13.02 10.45
C ARG A 160 -15.58 14.50 10.62
N VAL A 161 -15.70 15.26 9.54
CA VAL A 161 -16.10 16.67 9.59
C VAL A 161 -17.60 16.74 9.95
N LYS A 162 -17.94 17.63 10.88
CA LYS A 162 -19.34 17.80 11.33
C LYS A 162 -20.24 18.23 10.15
N GLY A 163 -21.35 17.58 9.99
CA GLY A 163 -22.31 17.83 8.91
C GLY A 163 -21.99 17.09 7.61
N VAL A 164 -20.95 16.27 7.59
CA VAL A 164 -20.62 15.39 6.46
C VAL A 164 -21.22 14.00 6.70
N LYS A 165 -22.00 13.52 5.75
CA LYS A 165 -22.59 12.19 5.74
C LYS A 165 -21.67 11.14 5.12
N ASP A 166 -21.05 11.47 3.98
CA ASP A 166 -20.03 10.65 3.30
C ASP A 166 -19.13 11.52 2.41
N GLY A 167 -17.99 10.97 1.97
CA GLY A 167 -17.09 11.69 1.09
C GLY A 167 -15.94 10.85 0.56
N LYS A 168 -15.44 11.28 -0.58
CA LYS A 168 -14.27 10.73 -1.27
C LYS A 168 -13.30 11.84 -1.62
N GLN A 169 -12.02 11.57 -1.45
CA GLN A 169 -10.96 12.50 -1.84
C GLN A 169 -10.06 11.86 -2.89
N TYR A 170 -9.75 12.62 -3.92
CA TYR A 170 -8.81 12.27 -4.97
C TYR A 170 -7.54 13.12 -4.87
N THR A 171 -6.39 12.46 -4.87
CA THR A 171 -5.08 13.08 -5.08
C THR A 171 -4.83 13.13 -6.58
N ILE A 172 -4.46 14.31 -7.10
CA ILE A 172 -4.26 14.53 -8.52
C ILE A 172 -2.91 15.22 -8.73
N PRO A 173 -2.00 14.67 -9.54
CA PRO A 173 -0.77 15.35 -9.90
C PRO A 173 -1.05 16.66 -10.63
N VAL A 174 -0.23 17.68 -10.37
CA VAL A 174 -0.24 18.92 -11.18
C VAL A 174 0.45 18.61 -12.50
N GLU A 175 -0.31 18.58 -13.59
CA GLU A 175 0.16 18.16 -14.92
C GLU A 175 1.39 18.93 -15.39
N ALA A 176 1.40 20.26 -15.21
CA ALA A 176 2.54 21.09 -15.60
C ALA A 176 3.84 20.70 -14.86
N ALA A 177 3.74 20.34 -13.58
CA ALA A 177 4.90 19.87 -12.79
C ALA A 177 5.37 18.49 -13.26
N LEU A 178 4.40 17.60 -13.55
CA LEU A 178 4.67 16.26 -14.07
C LEU A 178 5.40 16.33 -15.43
N GLU A 179 4.89 17.12 -16.35
CA GLU A 179 5.49 17.28 -17.67
C GLU A 179 6.87 17.97 -17.64
N ALA A 180 7.08 18.96 -16.78
CA ALA A 180 8.39 19.57 -16.59
C ALA A 180 9.45 18.51 -16.19
N VAL A 181 9.13 17.65 -15.21
CA VAL A 181 10.04 16.57 -14.79
C VAL A 181 10.23 15.54 -15.92
N ARG A 182 9.17 15.17 -16.62
CA ARG A 182 9.20 14.22 -17.75
C ARG A 182 10.09 14.74 -18.89
N ASN A 183 10.13 16.03 -19.09
CA ASN A 183 11.01 16.69 -20.09
C ASN A 183 12.45 16.85 -19.59
N GLY A 184 12.79 16.32 -18.41
CA GLY A 184 14.15 16.38 -17.86
C GLY A 184 14.49 17.70 -17.16
N GLU A 185 13.49 18.51 -16.85
CA GLU A 185 13.66 19.66 -15.97
C GLU A 185 13.77 19.19 -14.52
N ASN A 186 14.47 19.98 -13.71
CA ASN A 186 14.69 19.68 -12.30
C ASN A 186 14.09 20.77 -11.40
N PRO A 187 12.77 20.97 -11.42
CA PRO A 187 12.14 22.00 -10.61
C PRO A 187 12.21 21.66 -9.12
N GLU A 188 12.41 22.66 -8.27
CA GLU A 188 12.11 22.56 -6.85
C GLU A 188 10.60 22.71 -6.67
N LEU A 189 9.95 21.66 -6.18
CA LEU A 189 8.49 21.59 -6.07
C LEU A 189 8.06 21.44 -4.60
N THR A 190 7.23 22.37 -4.16
CA THR A 190 6.51 22.21 -2.89
C THR A 190 5.40 21.17 -3.01
N THR A 191 4.84 20.72 -1.89
CA THR A 191 3.70 19.80 -1.84
C THR A 191 2.53 20.29 -2.69
N ARG A 192 2.19 21.59 -2.58
CA ARG A 192 1.13 22.28 -3.33
C ARG A 192 1.38 22.29 -4.85
N GLN A 193 2.64 22.44 -5.24
CA GLN A 193 3.01 22.45 -6.67
C GLN A 193 3.02 21.05 -7.29
N LYS A 194 3.09 19.98 -6.48
CA LYS A 194 3.05 18.59 -6.96
C LYS A 194 1.65 18.03 -7.11
N HIS A 195 0.75 18.38 -6.19
CA HIS A 195 -0.57 17.75 -6.11
C HIS A 195 -1.65 18.74 -5.74
N VAL A 196 -2.83 18.54 -6.33
CA VAL A 196 -4.09 19.15 -5.89
C VAL A 196 -5.00 18.08 -5.27
N ARG A 197 -6.02 18.51 -4.54
CA ARG A 197 -7.04 17.66 -3.92
C ARG A 197 -8.41 17.99 -4.49
N GLU A 198 -9.13 16.95 -4.90
CA GLU A 198 -10.56 17.03 -5.20
C GLU A 198 -11.35 16.20 -4.19
N CYS A 199 -12.33 16.83 -3.57
CA CYS A 199 -13.19 16.23 -2.57
C CYS A 199 -14.63 16.22 -3.08
N PHE A 200 -15.26 15.05 -3.09
CA PHE A 200 -16.67 14.85 -3.39
C PHE A 200 -17.38 14.50 -2.08
N VAL A 201 -18.26 15.39 -1.63
CA VAL A 201 -18.80 15.39 -0.27
C VAL A 201 -20.34 15.34 -0.32
N VAL A 202 -20.90 14.41 0.42
CA VAL A 202 -22.33 14.36 0.72
C VAL A 202 -22.54 15.01 2.08
N ALA A 203 -23.22 16.13 2.11
CA ALA A 203 -23.54 16.82 3.35
C ALA A 203 -24.84 16.26 3.97
N GLU A 204 -24.99 16.40 5.29
CA GLU A 204 -26.24 16.17 5.99
C GLU A 204 -27.27 17.24 5.60
N GLU A 205 -28.55 16.91 5.69
CA GLU A 205 -29.64 17.87 5.39
C GLU A 205 -29.58 19.08 6.31
N GLY A 206 -29.55 20.29 5.74
CA GLY A 206 -29.46 21.55 6.49
C GLY A 206 -28.09 21.90 7.02
N ALA A 207 -27.05 21.15 6.67
CA ALA A 207 -25.67 21.47 7.06
C ALA A 207 -25.16 22.77 6.41
N ASP A 208 -24.29 23.48 7.09
CA ASP A 208 -23.61 24.66 6.57
C ASP A 208 -22.47 24.23 5.62
N LEU A 209 -22.74 24.27 4.33
CA LEU A 209 -21.80 23.86 3.27
C LEU A 209 -20.53 24.71 3.27
N ALA A 210 -20.64 26.02 3.54
CA ALA A 210 -19.49 26.92 3.57
C ALA A 210 -18.55 26.57 4.74
N GLN A 211 -19.14 26.23 5.90
CA GLN A 211 -18.35 25.81 7.07
C GLN A 211 -17.68 24.46 6.79
N ILE A 212 -18.38 23.46 6.21
CA ILE A 212 -17.79 22.17 5.85
C ILE A 212 -16.62 22.35 4.87
N GLU A 213 -16.78 23.16 3.84
CA GLU A 213 -15.71 23.46 2.89
C GLU A 213 -14.50 24.09 3.58
N ALA A 214 -14.72 25.06 4.47
CA ALA A 214 -13.66 25.71 5.23
C ALA A 214 -12.94 24.72 6.16
N ASP A 215 -13.67 23.86 6.86
CA ASP A 215 -13.12 22.87 7.78
C ASP A 215 -12.27 21.83 7.05
N ILE A 216 -12.70 21.40 5.86
CA ILE A 216 -11.91 20.49 5.01
C ILE A 216 -10.63 21.20 4.55
N LYS A 217 -10.75 22.35 3.88
CA LYS A 217 -9.59 23.04 3.29
C LYS A 217 -8.51 23.43 4.31
N ASN A 218 -8.90 23.74 5.54
CA ASN A 218 -7.98 24.16 6.59
C ASN A 218 -7.51 23.00 7.51
N MET A 219 -7.91 21.76 7.23
CA MET A 219 -7.58 20.61 8.07
C MET A 219 -6.07 20.33 8.05
N PRO A 220 -5.38 20.44 9.20
CA PRO A 220 -3.94 20.21 9.30
C PRO A 220 -3.58 18.76 8.94
N ASN A 221 -2.41 18.56 8.36
CA ASN A 221 -1.84 17.27 7.94
C ASN A 221 -2.58 16.56 6.81
N TYR A 222 -3.74 17.07 6.36
CA TYR A 222 -4.54 16.47 5.29
C TYR A 222 -4.71 17.38 4.08
N PHE A 223 -5.17 18.62 4.29
CA PHE A 223 -5.60 19.51 3.20
C PHE A 223 -4.94 20.90 3.21
N SER A 224 -4.53 21.41 4.36
CA SER A 224 -4.02 22.79 4.50
C SER A 224 -2.81 23.11 3.60
N ASP A 225 -2.01 22.10 3.26
CA ASP A 225 -0.82 22.26 2.43
C ASP A 225 -1.09 22.07 0.93
N TYR A 226 -2.35 21.95 0.53
CA TYR A 226 -2.76 21.68 -0.85
C TYR A 226 -3.79 22.70 -1.37
N ASP A 227 -3.85 22.85 -2.69
CA ASP A 227 -4.99 23.44 -3.34
C ASP A 227 -6.11 22.39 -3.38
N THR A 228 -7.19 22.68 -2.65
CA THR A 228 -8.29 21.75 -2.44
C THR A 228 -9.59 22.32 -3.01
N THR A 229 -10.26 21.55 -3.86
CA THR A 229 -11.60 21.82 -4.36
C THR A 229 -12.58 20.87 -3.69
N VAL A 230 -13.72 21.42 -3.22
CA VAL A 230 -14.80 20.64 -2.60
C VAL A 230 -16.03 20.74 -3.48
N HIS A 231 -16.55 19.59 -3.88
CA HIS A 231 -17.80 19.44 -4.64
C HIS A 231 -18.84 18.81 -3.72
N PHE A 232 -19.96 19.48 -3.51
CA PHE A 232 -21.11 18.90 -2.82
C PHE A 232 -21.98 18.18 -3.82
N ILE A 233 -22.21 16.88 -3.57
CA ILE A 233 -22.94 15.98 -4.46
C ILE A 233 -23.98 15.14 -3.68
N SER A 234 -24.88 14.46 -4.39
CA SER A 234 -25.84 13.53 -3.78
C SER A 234 -25.20 12.18 -3.42
N GLU A 235 -25.86 11.39 -2.57
CA GLU A 235 -25.45 10.01 -2.28
C GLU A 235 -25.50 9.13 -3.53
N GLU A 236 -26.51 9.31 -4.37
CA GLU A 236 -26.67 8.57 -5.62
C GLU A 236 -25.49 8.84 -6.55
N GLU A 237 -25.07 10.10 -6.66
CA GLU A 237 -23.93 10.50 -7.48
C GLU A 237 -22.61 9.95 -6.89
N LEU A 238 -22.41 10.05 -5.59
CA LEU A 238 -21.23 9.48 -4.93
C LEU A 238 -21.14 7.97 -5.18
N LYS A 239 -22.27 7.28 -5.05
CA LYS A 239 -22.34 5.82 -5.28
C LYS A 239 -22.15 5.45 -6.76
N ALA A 240 -22.73 6.22 -7.68
CA ALA A 240 -22.65 5.93 -9.11
C ALA A 240 -21.24 6.18 -9.68
N ASN A 241 -20.60 7.30 -9.29
CA ASN A 241 -19.40 7.80 -9.95
C ASN A 241 -18.12 7.65 -9.11
N HIS A 242 -18.23 7.43 -7.79
CA HIS A 242 -17.10 7.45 -6.86
C HIS A 242 -17.02 6.21 -5.96
N SER A 243 -17.68 5.10 -6.31
CA SER A 243 -17.65 3.87 -5.51
C SER A 243 -16.31 3.12 -5.58
N GLY A 244 -15.58 3.24 -6.67
CA GLY A 244 -14.29 2.62 -6.87
C GLY A 244 -13.19 3.19 -5.97
N ILE A 245 -12.05 2.49 -5.94
CA ILE A 245 -10.83 2.90 -5.22
C ILE A 245 -9.64 2.86 -6.21
N PRO A 246 -9.70 3.61 -7.33
CA PRO A 246 -8.58 3.70 -8.25
C PRO A 246 -7.42 4.46 -7.60
N HIS A 247 -6.20 4.15 -8.01
CA HIS A 247 -5.02 4.88 -7.61
C HIS A 247 -3.91 4.76 -8.66
N GLY A 248 -2.70 5.14 -8.29
CA GLY A 248 -1.50 5.04 -9.09
C GLY A 248 -0.58 6.21 -8.86
N GLY A 249 0.35 6.40 -9.78
CA GLY A 249 1.29 7.50 -9.72
C GLY A 249 2.51 7.26 -10.56
N PHE A 250 3.52 8.11 -10.33
CA PHE A 250 4.75 8.15 -11.09
C PHE A 250 5.94 8.30 -10.15
N VAL A 251 7.03 7.57 -10.44
CA VAL A 251 8.35 7.81 -9.88
C VAL A 251 9.28 8.21 -11.02
N PHE A 252 9.94 9.35 -10.88
CA PHE A 252 10.95 9.80 -11.81
C PHE A 252 12.31 9.88 -11.13
N ARG A 253 13.32 9.58 -11.91
CA ARG A 253 14.70 9.97 -11.67
C ARG A 253 15.20 10.74 -12.87
N THR A 254 15.54 11.99 -12.69
CA THR A 254 16.33 12.76 -13.65
C THR A 254 17.79 12.66 -13.26
N GLY A 255 18.68 12.57 -14.22
CA GLY A 255 20.10 12.48 -13.93
C GLY A 255 20.99 12.70 -15.13
N VAL A 256 22.28 12.68 -14.90
CA VAL A 256 23.28 12.91 -15.94
C VAL A 256 24.34 11.83 -15.97
N THR A 257 24.95 11.63 -17.13
CA THR A 257 26.15 10.82 -17.35
C THR A 257 27.16 11.57 -18.21
N GLY A 258 28.34 11.00 -18.39
CA GLY A 258 29.48 11.63 -19.08
C GLY A 258 30.45 12.27 -18.08
N PHE A 259 31.63 12.62 -18.55
CA PHE A 259 32.72 13.15 -17.69
C PHE A 259 32.38 14.50 -17.06
N ASN A 260 31.51 15.30 -17.76
CA ASN A 260 31.08 16.63 -17.31
C ASN A 260 29.57 16.72 -17.13
N GLY A 261 28.83 15.60 -17.06
CA GLY A 261 27.39 15.57 -16.96
C GLY A 261 26.67 16.03 -18.24
N GLU A 262 27.28 15.83 -19.41
CA GLU A 262 26.81 16.33 -20.70
C GLU A 262 25.59 15.57 -21.24
N HIS A 263 25.32 14.35 -20.77
CA HIS A 263 24.19 13.55 -21.22
C HIS A 263 23.09 13.51 -20.15
N LYS A 264 21.92 14.00 -20.49
CA LYS A 264 20.74 14.03 -19.61
C LYS A 264 19.89 12.78 -19.82
N HIS A 265 19.37 12.24 -18.72
CA HIS A 265 18.50 11.07 -18.71
C HIS A 265 17.31 11.27 -17.80
N VAL A 266 16.19 10.62 -18.16
CA VAL A 266 15.00 10.52 -17.33
C VAL A 266 14.60 9.04 -17.27
N ILE A 267 14.42 8.52 -16.06
CA ILE A 267 13.80 7.23 -15.81
C ILE A 267 12.40 7.53 -15.27
N GLU A 268 11.39 6.92 -15.87
CA GLU A 268 10.00 7.03 -15.44
C GLU A 268 9.42 5.64 -15.17
N TYR A 269 8.82 5.46 -14.00
CA TYR A 269 7.96 4.33 -13.68
C TYR A 269 6.57 4.84 -13.37
N SER A 270 5.56 4.19 -13.93
CA SER A 270 4.17 4.59 -13.71
C SER A 270 3.29 3.40 -13.33
N LEU A 271 2.29 3.66 -12.49
CA LEU A 271 1.23 2.72 -12.16
C LEU A 271 -0.13 3.36 -12.40
N LYS A 272 -1.05 2.59 -12.98
CA LYS A 272 -2.46 2.92 -13.10
C LYS A 272 -3.27 1.75 -12.58
N LEU A 273 -3.93 1.95 -11.46
CA LEU A 273 -4.62 0.91 -10.70
C LEU A 273 -6.12 1.19 -10.69
N ASP A 274 -6.92 0.27 -11.18
CA ASP A 274 -8.38 0.35 -11.08
C ASP A 274 -8.87 0.06 -9.66
N SER A 275 -8.14 -0.80 -8.92
CA SER A 275 -8.40 -1.14 -7.53
C SER A 275 -7.10 -1.15 -6.73
N ASN A 276 -6.90 -0.13 -5.89
CA ASN A 276 -5.73 -0.05 -5.02
C ASN A 276 -5.61 -1.27 -4.07
N PRO A 277 -6.64 -1.67 -3.31
CA PRO A 277 -6.49 -2.78 -2.37
C PRO A 277 -6.21 -4.12 -3.05
N GLU A 278 -6.80 -4.40 -4.20
CA GLU A 278 -6.56 -5.65 -4.93
C GLU A 278 -5.15 -5.70 -5.53
N PHE A 279 -4.68 -4.61 -6.11
CA PHE A 279 -3.31 -4.55 -6.63
C PHE A 279 -2.28 -4.67 -5.49
N THR A 280 -2.48 -3.94 -4.39
CA THR A 280 -1.64 -4.06 -3.18
C THR A 280 -1.58 -5.50 -2.69
N SER A 281 -2.72 -6.20 -2.68
CA SER A 281 -2.80 -7.60 -2.28
C SER A 281 -1.99 -8.52 -3.19
N SER A 282 -2.02 -8.29 -4.50
CA SER A 282 -1.20 -9.06 -5.46
C SER A 282 0.30 -8.85 -5.22
N VAL A 283 0.72 -7.63 -4.91
CA VAL A 283 2.10 -7.35 -4.52
C VAL A 283 2.45 -8.08 -3.22
N ILE A 284 1.61 -7.98 -2.19
CA ILE A 284 1.81 -8.66 -0.90
C ILE A 284 1.98 -10.17 -1.10
N LEU A 285 1.16 -10.82 -1.92
CA LEU A 285 1.26 -12.27 -2.12
C LEU A 285 2.53 -12.69 -2.87
N ALA A 286 2.99 -11.90 -3.83
CA ALA A 286 4.29 -12.15 -4.44
C ALA A 286 5.41 -12.13 -3.40
N TYR A 287 5.38 -11.18 -2.47
CA TYR A 287 6.35 -11.10 -1.38
C TYR A 287 6.11 -12.13 -0.27
N ALA A 288 4.87 -12.57 -0.02
CA ALA A 288 4.58 -13.68 0.89
C ALA A 288 5.26 -14.97 0.42
N ARG A 289 5.32 -15.21 -0.90
CA ARG A 289 6.10 -16.32 -1.48
C ARG A 289 7.57 -16.20 -1.12
N ALA A 290 8.13 -15.00 -1.21
CA ALA A 290 9.52 -14.75 -0.83
C ALA A 290 9.77 -14.95 0.67
N VAL A 291 8.86 -14.48 1.53
CA VAL A 291 8.92 -14.69 2.99
C VAL A 291 8.98 -16.19 3.32
N ASN A 292 8.09 -16.99 2.71
CA ASN A 292 8.06 -18.43 2.93
C ASN A 292 9.36 -19.13 2.48
N ARG A 293 9.89 -18.75 1.30
CA ARG A 293 11.16 -19.30 0.78
C ARG A 293 12.33 -18.96 1.69
N LEU A 294 12.45 -17.71 2.11
CA LEU A 294 13.49 -17.27 3.03
C LEU A 294 13.42 -18.00 4.38
N HIS A 295 12.21 -18.20 4.91
CA HIS A 295 12.03 -18.96 6.13
C HIS A 295 12.48 -20.42 5.98
N GLN A 296 12.13 -21.09 4.88
CA GLN A 296 12.56 -22.45 4.56
C GLN A 296 14.08 -22.57 4.41
N GLU A 297 14.76 -21.51 4.02
CA GLU A 297 16.22 -21.41 3.93
C GLU A 297 16.88 -21.05 5.28
N GLY A 298 16.10 -20.94 6.35
CA GLY A 298 16.60 -20.63 7.68
C GLY A 298 16.80 -19.14 7.97
N THR A 299 16.36 -18.26 7.09
CA THR A 299 16.35 -16.81 7.34
C THR A 299 15.26 -16.46 8.34
N ASN A 300 15.59 -15.66 9.35
CA ASN A 300 14.64 -15.11 10.31
C ASN A 300 14.78 -13.58 10.45
N GLY A 301 13.94 -12.98 11.29
CA GLY A 301 13.91 -11.53 11.51
C GLY A 301 13.13 -10.79 10.45
N CYS A 302 13.11 -9.46 10.57
CA CYS A 302 12.36 -8.57 9.69
C CYS A 302 13.12 -8.25 8.41
N LYS A 303 12.38 -8.15 7.33
CA LYS A 303 12.84 -7.77 5.99
C LYS A 303 11.98 -6.64 5.45
N THR A 304 12.48 -5.97 4.43
CA THR A 304 11.75 -5.05 3.56
C THR A 304 11.88 -5.53 2.11
N VAL A 305 11.20 -4.86 1.20
CA VAL A 305 11.32 -5.15 -0.24
C VAL A 305 12.77 -5.03 -0.75
N PHE A 306 13.63 -4.30 -0.05
CA PHE A 306 15.04 -4.13 -0.41
C PHE A 306 15.91 -5.38 -0.17
N ASP A 307 15.45 -6.26 0.71
CA ASP A 307 16.19 -7.47 1.12
C ASP A 307 15.83 -8.70 0.28
N ILE A 308 14.92 -8.56 -0.68
CA ILE A 308 14.36 -9.66 -1.46
C ILE A 308 14.96 -9.70 -2.85
N ALA A 309 15.64 -10.80 -3.18
CA ALA A 309 16.04 -11.04 -4.56
C ALA A 309 14.81 -11.25 -5.47
N PRO A 310 14.73 -10.59 -6.65
CA PRO A 310 13.54 -10.62 -7.50
C PRO A 310 13.05 -12.03 -7.88
N ALA A 311 13.96 -12.99 -8.02
CA ALA A 311 13.62 -14.36 -8.35
C ALA A 311 12.74 -15.06 -7.28
N TYR A 312 12.80 -14.60 -6.02
CA TYR A 312 11.95 -15.15 -4.94
C TYR A 312 10.47 -14.82 -5.12
N LEU A 313 10.14 -13.79 -5.89
CA LEU A 313 8.77 -13.34 -6.12
C LEU A 313 8.04 -14.22 -7.16
N SER A 314 8.78 -14.87 -8.05
CA SER A 314 8.23 -15.57 -9.21
C SER A 314 7.93 -17.05 -8.91
N LEU A 315 6.90 -17.60 -9.60
CA LEU A 315 6.65 -19.03 -9.70
C LEU A 315 7.65 -19.74 -10.63
N LEU A 316 8.22 -19.00 -11.58
CA LEU A 316 9.15 -19.53 -12.55
C LEU A 316 10.47 -19.95 -11.89
N SER A 317 11.03 -21.04 -12.33
CA SER A 317 12.38 -21.47 -11.97
C SER A 317 13.44 -20.47 -12.44
N GLY A 318 14.64 -20.52 -11.87
CA GLY A 318 15.74 -19.69 -12.35
C GLY A 318 16.12 -19.94 -13.82
N GLU A 319 15.89 -21.15 -14.34
CA GLU A 319 16.09 -21.47 -15.75
C GLU A 319 15.05 -20.77 -16.64
N GLU A 320 13.77 -20.87 -16.28
CA GLU A 320 12.67 -20.21 -16.98
C GLU A 320 12.79 -18.68 -16.94
N LEU A 321 13.18 -18.12 -15.80
CA LEU A 321 13.43 -16.67 -15.69
C LEU A 321 14.52 -16.21 -16.67
N ARG A 322 15.63 -16.95 -16.75
CA ARG A 322 16.69 -16.63 -17.71
C ARG A 322 16.26 -16.81 -19.16
N ALA A 323 15.43 -17.81 -19.43
CA ALA A 323 14.97 -18.09 -20.79
C ALA A 323 13.93 -17.08 -21.31
N HIS A 324 13.11 -16.52 -20.42
CA HIS A 324 11.94 -15.72 -20.82
C HIS A 324 12.01 -14.25 -20.43
N MET A 325 12.92 -13.86 -19.50
CA MET A 325 12.97 -12.50 -18.98
C MET A 325 14.35 -11.82 -19.13
N LEU A 326 15.36 -12.52 -19.60
CA LEU A 326 16.63 -11.95 -20.03
C LEU A 326 16.79 -12.03 -21.55
#